data_140688d78d7c07c7935b797b51357cc5
#
_entry.id   140688d78d7c07c7935b797b51357cc5
#
_cell.length_a   1.000
_cell.length_b   1.000
_cell.length_c   1.000
_cell.angle_alpha   90.00
_cell.angle_beta   90.00
_cell.angle_gamma   90.00
#
_symmetry.space_group_name_H-M   'P 1'
#
loop_
_entity.id
_entity.type
_entity.pdbx_description
1 polymer ?
#
loop_
_entity_poly.entity_id
_entity_poly.type
_entity_poly.pdbx_seq_one_letter_code
_entity_poly.pdbx_strand_id
1 'polypeptide(L)'
;MKGDPKVIDYLNKALRHELTAVNQYWLHYRLLDNWGYKVLAKQWRKESIEEMQHADKLIERIIFLDDSPNMQTLESLRIGKTVKEVLDRDLKAEMEARALYQEAATHCHDVKDYVTRDLFELLMHDEEHHIDFLETQIDLVARLGLELYAQHHIGELDQT
;
A
#
# COMPACT_ATOMS: atom_id res chain seq x y z
N MET A 1 6.71 -26.62 -5.29
CA MET A 1 6.30 -27.26 -3.99
C MET A 1 4.86 -26.93 -3.73
N LYS A 2 4.03 -27.90 -3.47
CA LYS A 2 2.60 -27.67 -3.28
C LYS A 2 2.33 -26.98 -1.95
N GLY A 3 1.58 -25.86 -1.99
CA GLY A 3 1.21 -25.09 -0.81
C GLY A 3 -0.15 -25.48 -0.22
N ASP A 4 -0.41 -25.01 0.99
CA ASP A 4 -1.72 -25.10 1.60
C ASP A 4 -2.74 -24.22 0.83
N PRO A 5 -3.94 -24.75 0.46
CA PRO A 5 -4.88 -24.00 -0.37
C PRO A 5 -5.34 -22.67 0.25
N LYS A 6 -5.47 -22.61 1.58
CA LYS A 6 -5.87 -21.38 2.26
C LYS A 6 -4.74 -20.36 2.33
N VAL A 7 -3.49 -20.82 2.43
CA VAL A 7 -2.31 -19.95 2.31
C VAL A 7 -2.29 -19.28 0.93
N ILE A 8 -2.51 -20.05 -0.13
CA ILE A 8 -2.58 -19.52 -1.49
C ILE A 8 -3.74 -18.54 -1.65
N ASP A 9 -4.88 -18.81 -1.06
CA ASP A 9 -6.00 -17.86 -1.06
C ASP A 9 -5.62 -16.52 -0.40
N TYR A 10 -4.96 -16.57 0.75
CA TYR A 10 -4.45 -15.36 1.41
C TYR A 10 -3.42 -14.61 0.55
N LEU A 11 -2.49 -15.33 -0.09
CA LEU A 11 -1.51 -14.72 -0.98
C LEU A 11 -2.17 -14.01 -2.16
N ASN A 12 -3.20 -14.60 -2.77
CA ASN A 12 -3.94 -13.98 -3.86
C ASN A 12 -4.82 -12.81 -3.37
N LYS A 13 -5.38 -12.87 -2.18
CA LYS A 13 -6.06 -11.71 -1.57
C LYS A 13 -5.11 -10.55 -1.32
N ALA A 14 -3.93 -10.83 -0.79
CA ALA A 14 -2.89 -9.84 -0.59
C ALA A 14 -2.44 -9.24 -1.93
N LEU A 15 -2.21 -10.08 -2.94
CA LEU A 15 -1.84 -9.62 -4.29
C LEU A 15 -2.88 -8.68 -4.88
N ARG A 16 -4.16 -9.04 -4.77
CA ARG A 16 -5.25 -8.16 -5.22
C ARG A 16 -5.21 -6.81 -4.51
N HIS A 17 -5.00 -6.81 -3.21
CA HIS A 17 -4.89 -5.58 -2.42
C HIS A 17 -3.70 -4.73 -2.87
N GLU A 18 -2.52 -5.33 -3.03
CA GLU A 18 -1.30 -4.62 -3.45
C GLU A 18 -1.43 -4.03 -4.85
N LEU A 19 -1.96 -4.77 -5.81
CA LEU A 19 -2.18 -4.26 -7.17
C LEU A 19 -3.21 -3.13 -7.19
N THR A 20 -4.23 -3.21 -6.35
CA THR A 20 -5.18 -2.11 -6.16
C THR A 20 -4.50 -0.87 -5.58
N ALA A 21 -3.65 -1.05 -4.57
CA ALA A 21 -2.89 0.02 -3.96
C ALA A 21 -1.89 0.67 -4.94
N VAL A 22 -1.21 -0.12 -5.78
CA VAL A 22 -0.36 0.41 -6.85
C VAL A 22 -1.13 1.42 -7.71
N ASN A 23 -2.32 1.04 -8.17
CA ASN A 23 -3.15 1.88 -9.04
C ASN A 23 -3.68 3.10 -8.28
N GLN A 24 -4.17 2.92 -7.05
CA GLN A 24 -4.69 4.01 -6.24
C GLN A 24 -3.62 5.06 -5.93
N TYR A 25 -2.44 4.62 -5.50
CA TYR A 25 -1.34 5.52 -5.14
C TYR A 25 -0.74 6.20 -6.35
N TRP A 26 -0.67 5.51 -7.49
CA TRP A 26 -0.19 6.13 -8.72
C TRP A 26 -1.13 7.25 -9.21
N LEU A 27 -2.44 7.01 -9.15
CA LEU A 27 -3.40 8.06 -9.50
C LEU A 27 -3.35 9.20 -8.48
N HIS A 28 -3.26 8.92 -7.18
CA HIS A 28 -3.08 9.95 -6.15
C HIS A 28 -1.80 10.74 -6.38
N TYR A 29 -0.69 10.08 -6.75
CA TYR A 29 0.54 10.76 -7.16
C TYR A 29 0.29 11.77 -8.26
N ARG A 30 -0.38 11.37 -9.34
CA ARG A 30 -0.66 12.26 -10.48
C ARG A 30 -1.60 13.41 -10.11
N LEU A 31 -2.59 13.16 -9.27
CA LEU A 31 -3.50 14.20 -8.79
C LEU A 31 -2.78 15.21 -7.91
N LEU A 32 -1.99 14.76 -6.95
CA LEU A 32 -1.19 15.63 -6.08
C LEU A 32 -0.22 16.49 -6.89
N ASP A 33 0.44 15.89 -7.89
CA ASP A 33 1.33 16.59 -8.81
C ASP A 33 0.58 17.69 -9.60
N ASN A 34 -0.60 17.35 -10.12
CA ASN A 34 -1.44 18.28 -10.86
C ASN A 34 -1.98 19.42 -9.99
N TRP A 35 -2.25 19.16 -8.71
CA TRP A 35 -2.69 20.18 -7.76
C TRP A 35 -1.56 21.09 -7.27
N GLY A 36 -0.32 20.81 -7.65
CA GLY A 36 0.86 21.62 -7.31
C GLY A 36 1.64 21.14 -6.08
N TYR A 37 1.25 20.06 -5.45
CA TYR A 37 1.96 19.50 -4.28
C TYR A 37 3.09 18.57 -4.73
N LYS A 38 4.09 19.12 -5.40
CA LYS A 38 5.16 18.35 -6.08
C LYS A 38 5.98 17.49 -5.13
N VAL A 39 6.29 18.00 -3.93
CA VAL A 39 7.08 17.24 -2.92
C VAL A 39 6.27 16.07 -2.39
N LEU A 40 5.01 16.30 -2.05
CA LEU A 40 4.11 15.25 -1.57
C LEU A 40 3.88 14.17 -2.65
N ALA A 41 3.68 14.61 -3.90
CA ALA A 41 3.50 13.72 -5.05
C ALA A 41 4.67 12.73 -5.21
N LYS A 42 5.91 13.16 -5.01
CA LYS A 42 7.08 12.28 -5.07
C LYS A 42 7.00 11.13 -4.07
N GLN A 43 6.49 11.39 -2.87
CA GLN A 43 6.30 10.35 -1.86
C GLN A 43 5.27 9.33 -2.31
N TRP A 44 4.14 9.77 -2.88
CA TRP A 44 3.10 8.86 -3.40
C TRP A 44 3.60 8.00 -4.57
N ARG A 45 4.41 8.59 -5.46
CA ARG A 45 5.06 7.82 -6.52
C ARG A 45 5.95 6.70 -5.96
N LYS A 46 6.75 7.03 -4.95
CA LYS A 46 7.62 6.07 -4.25
C LYS A 46 6.79 4.95 -3.60
N GLU A 47 5.71 5.31 -2.90
CA GLU A 47 4.81 4.35 -2.25
C GLU A 47 4.18 3.39 -3.26
N SER A 48 3.71 3.89 -4.41
CA SER A 48 3.15 3.04 -5.46
C SER A 48 4.17 2.01 -5.96
N ILE A 49 5.42 2.42 -6.13
CA ILE A 49 6.50 1.51 -6.54
C ILE A 49 6.79 0.46 -5.45
N GLU A 50 6.79 0.85 -4.19
CA GLU A 50 6.96 -0.08 -3.06
C GLU A 50 5.84 -1.13 -3.03
N GLU A 51 4.59 -0.71 -3.26
CA GLU A 51 3.46 -1.65 -3.35
C GLU A 51 3.62 -2.65 -4.50
N MET A 52 4.19 -2.23 -5.64
CA MET A 52 4.51 -3.16 -6.73
C MET A 52 5.62 -4.14 -6.33
N GLN A 53 6.59 -3.71 -5.54
CA GLN A 53 7.61 -4.60 -5.00
C GLN A 53 7.02 -5.63 -4.01
N HIS A 54 6.03 -5.25 -3.21
CA HIS A 54 5.26 -6.17 -2.39
C HIS A 54 4.51 -7.20 -3.24
N ALA A 55 3.83 -6.72 -4.29
CA ALA A 55 3.15 -7.60 -5.25
C ALA A 55 4.11 -8.61 -5.88
N ASP A 56 5.31 -8.20 -6.25
CA ASP A 56 6.34 -9.06 -6.83
C ASP A 56 6.71 -10.21 -5.89
N LYS A 57 6.92 -9.93 -4.61
CA LYS A 57 7.20 -10.97 -3.60
C LYS A 57 6.05 -11.96 -3.44
N LEU A 58 4.82 -11.48 -3.48
CA LEU A 58 3.62 -12.33 -3.42
C LEU A 58 3.51 -13.23 -4.66
N ILE A 59 3.75 -12.67 -5.85
CA ILE A 59 3.75 -13.41 -7.10
C ILE A 59 4.79 -14.52 -7.07
N GLU A 60 6.03 -14.20 -6.69
CA GLU A 60 7.12 -15.17 -6.55
C GLU A 60 6.73 -16.31 -5.61
N ARG A 61 6.15 -16.01 -4.47
CA ARG A 61 5.74 -17.01 -3.47
C ARG A 61 4.63 -17.92 -3.99
N ILE A 62 3.63 -17.37 -4.67
CA ILE A 62 2.53 -18.16 -5.27
C ILE A 62 3.07 -19.14 -6.29
N ILE A 63 3.95 -18.68 -7.17
CA ILE A 63 4.57 -19.53 -8.20
C ILE A 63 5.40 -20.64 -7.56
N PHE A 64 6.18 -20.32 -6.52
CA PHE A 64 6.94 -21.33 -5.78
C PHE A 64 6.04 -22.41 -5.16
N LEU A 65 4.84 -22.04 -4.74
CA LEU A 65 3.86 -22.97 -4.17
C LEU A 65 3.02 -23.71 -5.23
N ASP A 66 3.48 -23.73 -6.48
CA ASP A 66 2.86 -24.42 -7.61
C ASP A 66 1.42 -23.96 -7.91
N ASP A 67 1.16 -22.67 -7.74
CA ASP A 67 -0.14 -22.07 -8.08
C ASP A 67 0.04 -20.88 -9.03
N SER A 68 -1.09 -20.32 -9.49
CA SER A 68 -1.14 -19.25 -10.47
C SER A 68 -1.52 -17.92 -9.81
N PRO A 69 -0.67 -16.89 -9.87
CA PRO A 69 -1.03 -15.58 -9.35
C PRO A 69 -2.21 -14.96 -10.11
N ASN A 70 -3.20 -14.45 -9.39
CA ASN A 70 -4.32 -13.74 -9.98
C ASN A 70 -3.95 -12.25 -10.18
N MET A 71 -3.58 -11.89 -11.40
CA MET A 71 -3.18 -10.53 -11.79
C MET A 71 -4.34 -9.68 -12.31
N GLN A 72 -5.54 -10.25 -12.46
CA GLN A 72 -6.65 -9.58 -13.11
C GLN A 72 -7.67 -8.97 -12.15
N THR A 73 -7.87 -9.59 -11.00
CA THR A 73 -8.89 -9.15 -10.05
C THR A 73 -8.34 -8.03 -9.18
N LEU A 74 -8.97 -6.87 -9.28
CA LEU A 74 -8.68 -5.71 -8.45
C LEU A 74 -9.90 -5.38 -7.58
N GLU A 75 -9.66 -4.66 -6.47
CA GLU A 75 -10.70 -4.02 -5.70
C GLU A 75 -11.04 -2.66 -6.32
N SER A 76 -12.17 -2.08 -5.92
CA SER A 76 -12.53 -0.73 -6.35
C SER A 76 -11.54 0.29 -5.81
N LEU A 77 -11.08 1.21 -6.66
CA LEU A 77 -10.23 2.30 -6.24
C LEU A 77 -11.03 3.32 -5.42
N ARG A 78 -10.43 3.78 -4.36
CA ARG A 78 -10.99 4.84 -3.50
C ARG A 78 -10.17 6.11 -3.69
N ILE A 79 -10.53 6.90 -4.71
CA ILE A 79 -9.76 8.07 -5.11
C ILE A 79 -10.23 9.32 -4.39
N GLY A 80 -9.28 10.02 -3.74
CA GLY A 80 -9.52 11.28 -3.06
C GLY A 80 -9.59 12.44 -4.04
N LYS A 81 -10.45 13.42 -3.72
CA LYS A 81 -10.61 14.67 -4.50
C LYS A 81 -9.89 15.85 -3.86
N THR A 82 -9.38 15.68 -2.65
CA THR A 82 -8.63 16.66 -1.89
C THR A 82 -7.44 15.98 -1.23
N VAL A 83 -6.44 16.77 -0.77
CA VAL A 83 -5.30 16.22 -0.02
C VAL A 83 -5.77 15.44 1.20
N LYS A 84 -6.74 15.98 1.95
CA LYS A 84 -7.27 15.29 3.13
C LYS A 84 -7.92 13.96 2.78
N GLU A 85 -8.72 13.92 1.73
CA GLU A 85 -9.35 12.67 1.29
C GLU A 85 -8.32 11.64 0.82
N VAL A 86 -7.26 12.07 0.12
CA VAL A 86 -6.15 11.19 -0.28
C VAL A 86 -5.55 10.53 0.97
N LEU A 87 -5.20 11.33 1.98
CA LEU A 87 -4.62 10.83 3.22
C LEU A 87 -5.55 9.85 3.93
N ASP A 88 -6.82 10.21 4.11
CA ASP A 88 -7.80 9.39 4.83
C ASP A 88 -8.07 8.05 4.12
N ARG A 89 -8.21 8.08 2.79
CA ARG A 89 -8.50 6.88 1.99
C ARG A 89 -7.31 5.93 1.93
N ASP A 90 -6.11 6.47 1.80
CA ASP A 90 -4.90 5.65 1.77
C ASP A 90 -4.60 5.07 3.16
N LEU A 91 -4.82 5.82 4.24
CA LEU A 91 -4.71 5.27 5.59
C LEU A 91 -5.66 4.09 5.80
N LYS A 92 -6.90 4.21 5.36
CA LYS A 92 -7.87 3.12 5.46
C LYS A 92 -7.40 1.88 4.68
N ALA A 93 -6.87 2.08 3.47
CA ALA A 93 -6.34 0.98 2.67
C ALA A 93 -5.17 0.27 3.37
N GLU A 94 -4.25 1.01 3.97
CA GLU A 94 -3.11 0.45 4.71
C GLU A 94 -3.55 -0.32 5.96
N MET A 95 -4.53 0.19 6.69
CA MET A 95 -5.07 -0.51 7.86
C MET A 95 -5.76 -1.82 7.48
N GLU A 96 -6.49 -1.85 6.38
CA GLU A 96 -7.11 -3.06 5.85
C GLU A 96 -6.05 -4.08 5.41
N ALA A 97 -4.98 -3.63 4.74
CA ALA A 97 -3.86 -4.48 4.34
C ALA A 97 -3.19 -5.10 5.56
N ARG A 98 -2.85 -4.28 6.56
CA ARG A 98 -2.22 -4.75 7.79
C ARG A 98 -3.07 -5.82 8.49
N ALA A 99 -4.37 -5.61 8.59
CA ALA A 99 -5.29 -6.57 9.21
C ALA A 99 -5.32 -7.89 8.43
N LEU A 100 -5.36 -7.83 7.10
CA LEU A 100 -5.30 -9.00 6.24
C LEU A 100 -3.99 -9.79 6.44
N TYR A 101 -2.86 -9.10 6.49
CA TYR A 101 -1.55 -9.75 6.64
C TYR A 101 -1.38 -10.39 8.02
N GLN A 102 -1.92 -9.78 9.06
CA GLN A 102 -1.94 -10.38 10.40
C GLN A 102 -2.75 -11.67 10.43
N GLU A 103 -3.93 -11.67 9.83
CA GLU A 103 -4.78 -12.85 9.72
C GLU A 103 -4.07 -13.95 8.92
N ALA A 104 -3.48 -13.59 7.79
CA ALA A 104 -2.74 -14.51 6.93
C ALA A 104 -1.52 -15.11 7.64
N ALA A 105 -0.73 -14.29 8.33
CA ALA A 105 0.42 -14.75 9.10
C ALA A 105 0.02 -15.74 10.21
N THR A 106 -1.08 -15.47 10.89
CA THR A 106 -1.64 -16.37 11.91
C THR A 106 -2.00 -17.73 11.32
N HIS A 107 -2.69 -17.74 10.19
CA HIS A 107 -3.02 -18.99 9.50
C HIS A 107 -1.77 -19.75 9.03
N CYS A 108 -0.79 -19.04 8.46
CA CYS A 108 0.47 -19.66 8.04
C CYS A 108 1.20 -20.31 9.22
N HIS A 109 1.19 -19.68 10.39
CA HIS A 109 1.74 -20.26 11.60
C HIS A 109 1.03 -21.57 11.98
N ASP A 110 -0.30 -21.58 11.95
CA ASP A 110 -1.11 -22.73 12.34
C ASP A 110 -0.87 -23.94 11.43
N VAL A 111 -0.66 -23.72 10.13
CA VAL A 111 -0.34 -24.79 9.17
C VAL A 111 1.16 -25.02 9.01
N LYS A 112 1.99 -24.33 9.79
CA LYS A 112 3.46 -24.45 9.81
C LYS A 112 4.17 -24.04 8.51
N ASP A 113 3.55 -23.15 7.74
CA ASP A 113 4.21 -22.45 6.63
C ASP A 113 4.91 -21.21 7.15
N TYR A 114 6.05 -21.40 7.79
CA TYR A 114 6.79 -20.31 8.43
C TYR A 114 7.41 -19.34 7.43
N VAL A 115 7.73 -19.78 6.22
CA VAL A 115 8.32 -18.91 5.19
C VAL A 115 7.28 -17.93 4.66
N THR A 116 6.06 -18.38 4.39
CA THR A 116 4.96 -17.48 4.00
C THR A 116 4.55 -16.58 5.16
N ARG A 117 4.55 -17.09 6.40
CA ARG A 117 4.35 -16.26 7.59
C ARG A 117 5.34 -15.11 7.64
N ASP A 118 6.63 -15.39 7.47
CA ASP A 118 7.68 -14.37 7.49
C ASP A 118 7.47 -13.32 6.39
N LEU A 119 7.01 -13.74 5.21
CA LEU A 119 6.63 -12.80 4.14
C LEU A 119 5.51 -11.88 4.58
N PHE A 120 4.42 -12.40 5.14
CA PHE A 120 3.31 -11.58 5.63
C PHE A 120 3.72 -10.66 6.78
N GLU A 121 4.58 -11.12 7.68
CA GLU A 121 5.13 -10.29 8.76
C GLU A 121 5.99 -9.15 8.20
N LEU A 122 6.80 -9.40 7.17
CA LEU A 122 7.57 -8.37 6.48
C LEU A 122 6.66 -7.32 5.84
N LEU A 123 5.63 -7.76 5.11
CA LEU A 123 4.67 -6.86 4.50
C LEU A 123 3.91 -6.03 5.56
N MET A 124 3.51 -6.68 6.64
CA MET A 124 2.83 -6.00 7.75
C MET A 124 3.71 -4.92 8.39
N HIS A 125 5.00 -5.20 8.56
CA HIS A 125 5.97 -4.23 9.07
C HIS A 125 6.08 -3.01 8.14
N ASP A 126 6.15 -3.23 6.83
CA ASP A 126 6.20 -2.15 5.85
C ASP A 126 4.91 -1.32 5.86
N GLU A 127 3.74 -1.97 5.96
CA GLU A 127 2.46 -1.27 6.08
C GLU A 127 2.35 -0.43 7.36
N GLU A 128 2.92 -0.88 8.47
CA GLU A 128 2.97 -0.07 9.70
C GLU A 128 3.80 1.21 9.51
N HIS A 129 4.87 1.17 8.72
CA HIS A 129 5.60 2.38 8.35
C HIS A 129 4.75 3.35 7.52
N HIS A 130 3.99 2.83 6.57
CA HIS A 130 3.06 3.65 5.77
C HIS A 130 1.96 4.25 6.64
N ILE A 131 1.40 3.46 7.57
CA ILE A 131 0.38 3.92 8.52
C ILE A 131 0.94 5.07 9.37
N ASP A 132 2.10 4.90 9.96
CA ASP A 132 2.75 5.92 10.79
C ASP A 132 2.96 7.22 10.00
N PHE A 133 3.46 7.10 8.76
CA PHE A 133 3.63 8.26 7.88
C PHE A 133 2.30 8.97 7.63
N LEU A 134 1.24 8.24 7.26
CA LEU A 134 -0.06 8.81 6.94
C LEU A 134 -0.73 9.44 8.17
N GLU A 135 -0.67 8.78 9.32
CA GLU A 135 -1.19 9.34 10.58
C GLU A 135 -0.47 10.63 10.95
N THR A 136 0.85 10.68 10.75
CA THR A 136 1.65 11.89 10.98
C THR A 136 1.22 13.02 10.05
N GLN A 137 1.00 12.76 8.77
CA GLN A 137 0.54 13.77 7.81
C GLN A 137 -0.86 14.28 8.17
N ILE A 138 -1.76 13.39 8.53
CA ILE A 138 -3.13 13.76 8.95
C ILE A 138 -3.09 14.65 10.18
N ASP A 139 -2.28 14.31 11.18
CA ASP A 139 -2.10 15.10 12.39
C ASP A 139 -1.51 16.49 12.09
N LEU A 140 -0.52 16.57 11.21
CA LEU A 140 0.05 17.85 10.78
C LEU A 140 -0.97 18.74 10.08
N VAL A 141 -1.81 18.18 9.21
CA VAL A 141 -2.90 18.93 8.56
C VAL A 141 -3.86 19.47 9.60
N ALA A 142 -4.22 18.66 10.59
CA ALA A 142 -5.13 19.09 11.67
C ALA A 142 -4.56 20.20 12.54
N ARG A 143 -3.25 20.12 12.87
CA ARG A 143 -2.59 21.10 13.74
C ARG A 143 -2.19 22.39 13.02
N LEU A 144 -1.69 22.29 11.80
CA LEU A 144 -1.18 23.45 11.04
C LEU A 144 -2.25 24.12 10.18
N GLY A 145 -3.31 23.40 9.84
CA GLY A 145 -4.23 23.76 8.78
C GLY A 145 -3.65 23.41 7.40
N LEU A 146 -4.53 23.18 6.44
CA LEU A 146 -4.14 22.70 5.12
C LEU A 146 -3.19 23.67 4.40
N GLU A 147 -3.44 24.98 4.53
CA GLU A 147 -2.61 25.97 3.79
C GLU A 147 -1.16 25.97 4.23
N LEU A 148 -0.88 25.98 5.54
CA LEU A 148 0.49 25.90 6.06
C LEU A 148 1.14 24.56 5.76
N TYR A 149 0.40 23.47 5.93
CA TYR A 149 0.87 22.13 5.56
C TYR A 149 1.27 22.08 4.09
N ALA A 150 0.43 22.60 3.21
CA ALA A 150 0.64 22.60 1.77
C ALA A 150 1.89 23.38 1.35
N GLN A 151 2.23 24.49 2.02
CA GLN A 151 3.42 25.27 1.70
C GLN A 151 4.70 24.47 1.75
N HIS A 152 4.82 23.51 2.66
CA HIS A 152 6.00 22.64 2.79
C HIS A 152 6.07 21.56 1.71
N HIS A 153 5.02 21.38 0.92
CA HIS A 153 4.90 20.28 -0.05
C HIS A 153 4.80 20.74 -1.50
N ILE A 154 4.83 22.05 -1.73
CA ILE A 154 4.79 22.62 -3.10
C ILE A 154 6.13 22.41 -3.82
N GLY A 155 7.24 22.61 -3.13
CA GLY A 155 8.58 22.50 -3.70
C GLY A 155 9.00 23.75 -4.45
N GLU A 156 10.17 23.69 -5.09
CA GLU A 156 10.69 24.77 -5.91
C GLU A 156 10.11 24.70 -7.34
N LEU A 157 10.09 25.84 -8.02
CA LEU A 157 9.73 25.88 -9.43
C LEU A 157 10.77 25.11 -10.26
N ASP A 158 10.30 24.27 -11.16
CA ASP A 158 11.15 23.63 -12.15
C ASP A 158 11.73 24.72 -13.07
N GLN A 159 13.06 24.72 -13.23
CA GLN A 159 13.76 25.67 -14.07
C GLN A 159 13.89 25.20 -15.54
N THR A 160 13.03 24.33 -15.96
CA THR A 160 13.01 23.83 -17.34
C THR A 160 12.23 24.75 -18.27
#